data_3f9db78489ae76f673ff679c38c80bab
#
_entry.id   3f9db78489ae76f673ff679c38c80bab
#
_cell.length_a   1.000
_cell.length_b   1.000
_cell.length_c   1.000
_cell.angle_alpha   90.00
_cell.angle_beta   90.00
_cell.angle_gamma   90.00
#
_symmetry.space_group_name_H-M   'P 1'
#
loop_
_entity.id
_entity.type
_entity.pdbx_description
1 polymer ?
#
loop_
_entity_poly.entity_id
_entity_poly.type
_entity_poly.pdbx_seq_one_letter_code
_entity_poly.pdbx_strand_id
1 'polypeptide(L)' 'MKGMTYAFDNTVQASAHPFRIQSSQGLSGNPYTSGQTGSGTAVLYWTVPMDAPAILYYQCTLHAAMNGVINVIG' A
#
# COMPACT_ATOMS: atom_id res chain seq x y z
N MET A 1 1.17 -12.00 -2.86
CA MET A 1 0.77 -13.37 -2.49
C MET A 1 0.54 -13.45 -1.00
N LYS A 2 -0.56 -14.02 -0.59
CA LYS A 2 -0.91 -14.15 0.83
C LYS A 2 0.18 -14.88 1.61
N GLY A 3 0.45 -14.41 2.82
CA GLY A 3 1.47 -14.98 3.69
C GLY A 3 2.90 -14.51 3.40
N MET A 4 3.14 -13.84 2.28
CA MET A 4 4.46 -13.32 1.92
C MET A 4 4.64 -11.91 2.46
N THR A 5 5.90 -11.55 2.74
CA THR A 5 6.25 -10.21 3.19
C THR A 5 6.96 -9.44 2.08
N TYR A 6 6.51 -8.24 1.83
CA TYR A 6 7.07 -7.34 0.83
C TYR A 6 7.55 -6.05 1.48
N ALA A 7 8.66 -5.52 0.99
CA ALA A 7 9.18 -4.23 1.43
C ALA A 7 8.98 -3.20 0.32
N PHE A 8 8.40 -2.06 0.67
CA PHE A 8 8.24 -0.92 -0.24
C PHE A 8 9.15 0.19 0.26
N ASP A 9 10.30 0.35 -0.39
CA ASP A 9 11.28 1.38 -0.01
C ASP A 9 10.93 2.68 -0.73
N ASN A 10 10.42 3.64 0.03
CA ASN A 10 10.03 4.95 -0.48
C ASN A 10 10.89 6.07 0.09
N THR A 11 12.07 5.76 0.62
CA THR A 11 12.91 6.75 1.31
C THR A 11 13.35 7.88 0.39
N VAL A 12 13.61 7.60 -0.90
CA VAL A 12 14.05 8.60 -1.88
C VAL A 12 12.93 9.55 -2.26
N GLN A 13 11.68 9.06 -2.33
CA GLN A 13 10.53 9.83 -2.80
C GLN A 13 9.58 10.24 -1.67
N ALA A 14 9.95 10.00 -0.42
CA ALA A 14 9.03 10.13 0.71
C ALA A 14 8.43 11.54 0.84
N SER A 15 9.21 12.59 0.58
CA SER A 15 8.73 13.97 0.72
C SER A 15 7.77 14.38 -0.40
N ALA A 16 7.92 13.81 -1.60
CA ALA A 16 7.12 14.14 -2.77
C ALA A 16 5.99 13.15 -3.02
N HIS A 17 6.22 11.87 -2.70
CA HIS A 17 5.31 10.77 -3.06
C HIS A 17 5.13 9.78 -1.90
N PRO A 18 4.65 10.21 -0.73
CA PRO A 18 4.27 9.24 0.31
C PRO A 18 3.09 8.41 -0.21
N PHE A 19 3.05 7.13 0.15
CA PHE A 19 1.99 6.26 -0.34
C PHE A 19 1.37 5.43 0.78
N ARG A 20 0.21 4.85 0.47
CA ARG A 20 -0.44 3.89 1.35
C ARG A 20 -1.18 2.84 0.53
N ILE A 21 -1.49 1.71 1.16
CA ILE A 21 -2.35 0.67 0.60
C ILE A 21 -3.77 0.96 1.06
N GLN A 22 -4.72 0.85 0.14
CA GLN A 22 -6.12 1.19 0.39
C GLN A 22 -7.05 0.08 -0.09
N SER A 23 -8.21 -0.01 0.54
CA SER A 23 -9.27 -0.92 0.10
C SER A 23 -10.16 -0.31 -0.99
N SER A 24 -10.11 1.00 -1.17
CA SER A 24 -10.84 1.71 -2.23
C SER A 24 -9.93 2.74 -2.88
N GLN A 25 -10.24 3.11 -4.13
CA GLN A 25 -9.42 4.03 -4.92
C GLN A 25 -9.56 5.47 -4.49
N GLY A 26 -8.56 6.28 -4.85
CA GLY A 26 -8.57 7.73 -4.74
C GLY A 26 -7.96 8.25 -3.45
N LEU A 27 -7.75 9.57 -3.39
CA LEU A 27 -7.16 10.22 -2.21
C LEU A 27 -8.01 10.03 -0.95
N SER A 28 -9.32 9.94 -1.10
CA SER A 28 -10.26 9.70 -0.01
C SER A 28 -10.54 8.23 0.25
N GLY A 29 -9.82 7.33 -0.41
CA GLY A 29 -9.98 5.89 -0.23
C GLY A 29 -9.64 5.44 1.19
N ASN A 30 -10.25 4.33 1.60
CA ASN A 30 -10.05 3.79 2.94
C ASN A 30 -8.67 3.12 3.05
N PRO A 31 -7.84 3.49 4.04
CA PRO A 31 -6.57 2.81 4.27
C PRO A 31 -6.79 1.34 4.62
N TYR A 32 -5.90 0.49 4.13
CA TYR A 32 -5.83 -0.91 4.50
C TYR A 32 -4.48 -1.14 5.19
N THR A 33 -4.50 -1.35 6.50
CA THR A 33 -3.28 -1.36 7.30
C THR A 33 -2.92 -2.72 7.87
N SER A 34 -3.76 -3.72 7.68
CA SER A 34 -3.51 -5.06 8.22
C SER A 34 -2.21 -5.67 7.68
N GLY A 35 -1.37 -6.14 8.58
CA GLY A 35 -0.10 -6.77 8.23
C GLY A 35 1.04 -5.81 7.94
N GLN A 36 0.85 -4.51 8.15
CA GLN A 36 1.86 -3.50 7.85
C GLN A 36 2.69 -3.14 9.07
N THR A 37 3.99 -2.90 8.83
CA THR A 37 4.90 -2.24 9.76
C THR A 37 5.70 -1.21 8.98
N GLY A 38 6.11 -0.13 9.65
CA GLY A 38 6.80 0.95 8.97
C GLY A 38 5.83 1.97 8.40
N SER A 39 6.25 2.66 7.36
CA SER A 39 5.52 3.82 6.86
C SER A 39 5.71 3.99 5.35
N GLY A 40 4.69 4.49 4.66
CA GLY A 40 4.77 4.88 3.26
C GLY A 40 5.66 6.09 3.02
N THR A 41 6.14 6.75 4.08
CA THR A 41 7.12 7.84 4.00
C THR A 41 8.56 7.36 4.26
N ALA A 42 8.75 6.07 4.42
CA ALA A 42 10.07 5.46 4.61
C ALA A 42 10.03 4.06 3.96
N VAL A 43 10.33 3.01 4.72
CA VAL A 43 10.17 1.63 4.24
C VAL A 43 8.91 1.05 4.87
N LEU A 44 7.98 0.64 4.04
CA LEU A 44 6.77 -0.06 4.47
C LEU A 44 6.96 -1.55 4.26
N TYR A 45 6.84 -2.33 5.32
CA TYR A 45 6.84 -3.79 5.24
C TYR A 45 5.41 -4.29 5.35
N TRP A 46 5.01 -5.13 4.41
CA TRP A 46 3.65 -5.67 4.40
C TRP A 46 3.68 -7.18 4.29
N THR A 47 3.22 -7.83 5.35
CA THR A 47 2.91 -9.26 5.30
C THR A 47 1.46 -9.41 4.91
N VAL A 48 1.20 -9.96 3.74
CA VAL A 48 -0.14 -10.06 3.18
C VAL A 48 -0.98 -11.01 4.03
N PRO A 49 -2.05 -10.53 4.69
CA PRO A 49 -2.90 -11.39 5.53
C PRO A 49 -3.55 -12.50 4.69
N MET A 50 -3.83 -13.64 5.31
CA MET A 50 -4.51 -14.74 4.65
C MET A 50 -5.95 -14.38 4.26
N ASP A 51 -6.56 -13.42 4.95
CA ASP A 51 -7.90 -12.93 4.68
C ASP A 51 -7.91 -11.64 3.84
N ALA A 52 -6.79 -11.28 3.23
CA ALA A 52 -6.72 -10.07 2.41
C ALA A 52 -7.69 -10.13 1.24
N PRO A 53 -8.32 -8.99 0.87
CA PRO A 53 -9.14 -8.93 -0.34
C PRO A 53 -8.33 -9.25 -1.59
N ALA A 54 -9.00 -9.76 -2.61
CA ALA A 54 -8.35 -10.10 -3.89
C ALA A 54 -7.80 -8.87 -4.60
N ILE A 55 -8.40 -7.71 -4.39
CA ILE A 55 -8.00 -6.45 -5.00
C ILE A 55 -7.83 -5.40 -3.92
N LEU A 56 -6.65 -4.78 -3.90
CA LEU A 56 -6.35 -3.61 -3.11
C LEU A 56 -5.76 -2.55 -4.04
N TYR A 57 -5.49 -1.38 -3.51
CA TYR A 57 -4.97 -0.26 -4.30
C TYR A 57 -3.82 0.40 -3.55
N TYR A 58 -2.82 0.90 -4.31
CA TYR A 58 -1.85 1.82 -3.73
C TYR A 58 -2.18 3.24 -4.20
N GLN A 59 -1.89 4.22 -3.37
CA GLN A 59 -2.18 5.62 -3.63
C GLN A 59 -1.08 6.51 -3.09
N CYS A 60 -0.55 7.39 -3.95
CA CYS A 60 0.23 8.53 -3.47
C CYS A 60 -0.71 9.48 -2.74
N THR A 61 -0.39 9.82 -1.50
CA THR A 61 -1.29 10.62 -0.67
C THR A 61 -1.32 12.11 -1.04
N LEU A 62 -0.43 12.54 -1.93
CA LEU A 62 -0.34 13.94 -2.38
C LEU A 62 -0.78 14.15 -3.83
N HIS A 63 -0.90 13.09 -4.65
CA HIS A 63 -1.20 13.21 -6.07
C HIS A 63 -2.28 12.20 -6.46
N ALA A 64 -3.47 12.68 -6.73
CA ALA A 64 -4.64 11.83 -7.00
C ALA A 64 -4.42 10.83 -8.14
N ALA A 65 -3.69 11.22 -9.18
CA ALA A 65 -3.45 10.37 -10.34
C ALA A 65 -2.39 9.29 -10.12
N MET A 66 -1.63 9.35 -9.05
CA MET A 66 -0.58 8.37 -8.76
C MET A 66 -1.14 7.22 -7.93
N ASN A 67 -1.73 6.27 -8.61
CA ASN A 67 -2.34 5.10 -7.97
C ASN A 67 -2.26 3.89 -8.89
N GLY A 68 -2.57 2.73 -8.35
CA GLY A 68 -2.63 1.50 -9.12
C GLY A 68 -3.31 0.39 -8.33
N VAL A 69 -3.44 -0.74 -8.98
CA VAL A 69 -4.13 -1.92 -8.44
C VAL A 69 -3.10 -2.91 -7.89
N ILE A 70 -3.40 -3.48 -6.74
CA ILE A 70 -2.66 -4.60 -6.18
C ILE A 70 -3.55 -5.83 -6.27
N ASN A 71 -3.13 -6.81 -7.06
CA ASN A 71 -3.83 -8.09 -7.14
C ASN A 71 -3.24 -9.05 -6.11
N VAL A 72 -4.07 -9.52 -5.19
CA VAL A 72 -3.66 -10.45 -4.14
C VAL A 72 -4.02 -11.86 -4.58
N ILE A 73 -3.02 -12.72 -4.64
CA ILE A 73 -3.16 -14.12 -5.05
C ILE A 73 -2.72 -15.07 -3.95
N GLY A 74 -3.02 -16.31 -4.10
CA GLY A 74 -2.70 -17.37 -3.15
C GLY A 74 -3.91 -17.82 -2.37
#